data_bd0b0090ac4f9a9d641d16aa48098687
#
_entry.id   bd0b0090ac4f9a9d641d16aa48098687
#
_cell.length_a   1.000
_cell.length_b   1.000
_cell.length_c   1.000
_cell.angle_alpha   90.00
_cell.angle_beta   90.00
_cell.angle_gamma   90.00
#
_symmetry.space_group_name_H-M   'P 1'
#
loop_
_entity.id
_entity.type
_entity.pdbx_description
1 polymer ?
#
loop_
_entity_poly.entity_id
_entity_poly.type
_entity_poly.pdbx_seq_one_letter_code
_entity_poly.pdbx_strand_id
1 'polypeptide(L)'
;MALNGSIGQVLGPFDNSDLLEEGGAISEFTPETTKPILLKLGIQAEEGTNVRINGVDIKIGKTGIYELDGLVAVKSLIFPNGANEDTIIDFVY
;
A
#
# COMPACT_ATOMS: atom_id res chain seq x y z
N MET A 1 21.45 6.72 -1.58
CA MET A 1 20.39 7.47 -0.90
C MET A 1 19.11 7.42 -1.71
N ALA A 2 18.06 7.00 -1.09
CA ALA A 2 16.76 7.04 -1.76
C ALA A 2 16.36 8.50 -1.94
N LEU A 3 16.06 8.89 -3.15
CA LEU A 3 15.55 10.22 -3.42
C LEU A 3 14.05 10.23 -3.14
N ASN A 4 13.59 11.31 -2.51
CA ASN A 4 12.17 11.52 -2.36
C ASN A 4 11.54 11.54 -3.75
N GLY A 5 10.45 10.84 -3.91
CA GLY A 5 9.78 10.78 -5.19
C GLY A 5 10.05 9.56 -6.03
N SER A 6 10.76 8.57 -5.49
CA SER A 6 10.84 7.27 -6.16
C SER A 6 9.45 6.64 -6.15
N ILE A 7 9.04 6.12 -7.31
CA ILE A 7 7.68 5.63 -7.52
C ILE A 7 7.69 4.12 -7.69
N GLY A 8 6.73 3.47 -7.06
CA GLY A 8 6.49 2.05 -7.24
C GLY A 8 5.02 1.75 -7.48
N GLN A 9 4.74 0.59 -8.04
CA GLN A 9 3.40 0.09 -8.23
C GLN A 9 3.39 -1.42 -8.00
N VAL A 10 2.42 -1.90 -7.26
CA VAL A 10 2.20 -3.34 -7.09
C VAL A 10 0.76 -3.68 -7.45
N LEU A 11 0.59 -4.87 -8.01
CA LEU A 11 -0.70 -5.38 -8.44
C LEU A 11 -1.10 -6.55 -7.57
N GLY A 12 -2.39 -6.63 -7.25
CA GLY A 12 -2.92 -7.76 -6.52
C GLY A 12 -2.82 -9.08 -7.29
N PRO A 13 -3.29 -10.17 -6.71
CA PRO A 13 -4.00 -10.20 -5.43
C PRO A 13 -3.06 -10.07 -4.24
N PHE A 14 -3.63 -9.65 -3.11
CA PHE A 14 -2.90 -9.57 -1.85
C PHE A 14 -3.59 -10.44 -0.81
N ASP A 15 -2.80 -11.10 0.02
CA ASP A 15 -3.31 -11.81 1.18
C ASP A 15 -3.36 -10.86 2.39
N ASN A 16 -3.48 -11.40 3.59
CA ASN A 16 -3.57 -10.59 4.80
C ASN A 16 -2.21 -10.32 5.46
N SER A 17 -1.12 -10.47 4.71
CA SER A 17 0.22 -10.16 5.20
C SER A 17 0.50 -8.67 5.07
N ASP A 18 1.38 -8.14 5.93
CA ASP A 18 1.80 -6.75 5.84
C ASP A 18 2.65 -6.55 4.58
N LEU A 19 2.21 -5.65 3.73
CA LEU A 19 2.86 -5.41 2.44
C LEU A 19 4.17 -4.63 2.56
N LEU A 20 4.40 -4.00 3.70
CA LEU A 20 5.60 -3.19 3.95
C LEU A 20 6.66 -3.90 4.78
N GLU A 21 6.39 -5.10 5.28
CA GLU A 21 7.38 -5.86 6.02
C GLU A 21 8.42 -6.48 5.10
N GLU A 22 9.52 -6.95 5.67
CA GLU A 22 10.53 -7.69 4.90
C GLU A 22 9.88 -8.88 4.21
N GLY A 23 10.07 -8.96 2.90
CA GLY A 23 9.42 -9.98 2.08
C GLY A 23 7.98 -9.65 1.68
N GLY A 24 7.45 -8.51 2.09
CA GLY A 24 6.14 -8.06 1.66
C GLY A 24 6.13 -7.58 0.22
N ALA A 25 4.94 -7.46 -0.36
CA ALA A 25 4.80 -7.14 -1.79
C ALA A 25 5.50 -5.83 -2.17
N ILE A 26 5.39 -4.79 -1.33
CA ILE A 26 6.00 -3.51 -1.65
C ILE A 26 7.53 -3.56 -1.54
N SER A 27 8.05 -4.37 -0.64
CA SER A 27 9.50 -4.53 -0.48
C SER A 27 10.16 -5.07 -1.75
N GLU A 28 9.44 -5.82 -2.57
CA GLU A 28 9.97 -6.34 -3.83
C GLU A 28 10.21 -5.24 -4.85
N PHE A 29 9.48 -4.14 -4.75
CA PHE A 29 9.60 -3.00 -5.65
C PHE A 29 10.49 -1.89 -5.10
N THR A 30 11.02 -2.08 -3.90
CA THR A 30 11.93 -1.12 -3.26
C THR A 30 13.23 -1.84 -2.87
N PRO A 31 14.02 -2.28 -3.85
CA PRO A 31 15.12 -3.24 -3.62
C PRO A 31 16.20 -2.79 -2.66
N GLU A 32 16.31 -1.49 -2.42
CA GLU A 32 17.30 -0.97 -1.48
C GLU A 32 16.75 -0.79 -0.08
N THR A 33 15.49 -1.17 0.14
CA THR A 33 14.80 -0.92 1.41
C THR A 33 13.95 -2.14 1.75
N THR A 34 14.27 -2.80 2.84
CA THR A 34 13.50 -3.98 3.25
C THR A 34 12.19 -3.61 3.94
N LYS A 35 12.08 -2.39 4.42
CA LYS A 35 10.86 -1.89 5.08
C LYS A 35 10.71 -0.40 4.79
N PRO A 36 10.24 -0.04 3.61
CA PRO A 36 10.14 1.37 3.22
C PRO A 36 9.08 2.11 4.02
N ILE A 37 9.23 3.43 4.06
CA ILE A 37 8.19 4.33 4.55
C ILE A 37 7.66 5.03 3.30
N LEU A 38 6.35 4.92 3.08
CA LEU A 38 5.73 5.54 1.93
C LEU A 38 5.36 7.00 2.24
N LEU A 39 5.62 7.87 1.29
CA LEU A 39 5.30 9.30 1.40
C LEU A 39 3.96 9.61 0.76
N LYS A 40 3.57 8.84 -0.23
CA LYS A 40 2.26 8.92 -0.88
C LYS A 40 1.76 7.53 -1.15
N LEU A 41 0.46 7.34 -1.09
CA LEU A 41 -0.16 6.06 -1.31
C LEU A 41 -1.47 6.26 -2.06
N GLY A 42 -1.63 5.53 -3.16
CA GLY A 42 -2.89 5.44 -3.89
C GLY A 42 -3.30 3.98 -3.94
N ILE A 43 -4.53 3.70 -3.58
CA ILE A 43 -5.08 2.34 -3.63
C ILE A 43 -6.31 2.36 -4.53
N GLN A 44 -6.32 1.48 -5.52
CA GLN A 44 -7.49 1.23 -6.34
C GLN A 44 -7.94 -0.20 -6.06
N ALA A 45 -9.14 -0.34 -5.53
CA ALA A 45 -9.66 -1.64 -5.10
C ALA A 45 -11.17 -1.65 -5.22
N GLU A 46 -11.75 -2.84 -5.13
CA GLU A 46 -13.19 -3.01 -5.15
C GLU A 46 -13.84 -2.31 -3.95
N GLU A 47 -15.03 -1.73 -4.14
CA GLU A 47 -15.81 -1.15 -3.05
C GLU A 47 -15.97 -2.15 -1.92
N GLY A 48 -15.75 -1.69 -0.70
CA GLY A 48 -15.88 -2.53 0.48
C GLY A 48 -14.62 -3.27 0.89
N THR A 49 -13.54 -3.17 0.11
CA THR A 49 -12.26 -3.75 0.50
C THR A 49 -11.74 -3.09 1.76
N ASN A 50 -11.34 -3.89 2.74
CA ASN A 50 -10.79 -3.38 3.98
C ASN A 50 -9.28 -3.19 3.86
N VAL A 51 -8.79 -2.05 4.30
CA VAL A 51 -7.37 -1.72 4.30
C VAL A 51 -6.98 -1.25 5.69
N ARG A 52 -5.88 -1.73 6.21
CA ARG A 52 -5.35 -1.24 7.48
C ARG A 52 -4.05 -0.49 7.22
N ILE A 53 -4.05 0.79 7.54
CA ILE A 53 -2.90 1.66 7.32
C ILE A 53 -2.46 2.20 8.67
N ASN A 54 -1.20 1.92 9.05
CA ASN A 54 -0.66 2.32 10.35
C ASN A 54 -1.57 1.92 11.52
N GLY A 55 -2.20 0.75 11.42
CA GLY A 55 -3.09 0.24 12.45
C GLY A 55 -4.52 0.79 12.41
N VAL A 56 -4.85 1.64 11.45
CA VAL A 56 -6.18 2.21 11.30
C VAL A 56 -6.93 1.50 10.17
N ASP A 57 -8.11 0.99 10.48
CA ASP A 57 -8.95 0.30 9.49
C ASP A 57 -9.73 1.30 8.65
N ILE A 58 -9.66 1.11 7.34
CA ILE A 58 -10.32 1.95 6.35
C ILE A 58 -11.04 1.03 5.38
N LYS A 59 -12.20 1.47 4.91
CA LYS A 59 -12.96 0.73 3.90
C LYS A 59 -12.98 1.52 2.60
N ILE A 60 -12.66 0.86 1.50
CA ILE A 60 -12.69 1.48 0.18
C ILE A 60 -14.15 1.81 -0.17
N GLY A 61 -14.37 3.05 -0.57
CA GLY A 61 -15.69 3.55 -0.92
C GLY A 61 -16.10 3.23 -2.35
N LYS A 62 -17.20 3.85 -2.78
CA LYS A 62 -17.81 3.59 -4.10
C LYS A 62 -16.93 3.94 -5.26
N THR A 63 -16.03 4.90 -5.10
CA THR A 63 -15.11 5.28 -6.17
C THR A 63 -14.05 4.23 -6.43
N GLY A 64 -13.83 3.32 -5.49
CA GLY A 64 -12.78 2.31 -5.58
C GLY A 64 -11.39 2.88 -5.40
N ILE A 65 -11.27 4.12 -4.97
CA ILE A 65 -9.97 4.80 -4.84
C ILE A 65 -9.81 5.39 -3.44
N TYR A 66 -8.63 5.17 -2.85
CA TYR A 66 -8.25 5.80 -1.60
C TYR A 66 -6.85 6.36 -1.76
N GLU A 67 -6.65 7.61 -1.35
CA GLU A 67 -5.36 8.27 -1.47
C GLU A 67 -4.93 8.89 -0.15
N LEU A 68 -3.63 8.73 0.16
CA LEU A 68 -2.96 9.45 1.23
C LEU A 68 -1.82 10.25 0.62
N ASP A 69 -1.75 11.53 0.95
CA ASP A 69 -0.77 12.43 0.40
C ASP A 69 0.02 13.12 1.50
N GLY A 70 1.28 12.81 1.55
CA GLY A 70 2.35 13.65 2.08
C GLY A 70 2.41 13.98 3.56
N LEU A 71 1.32 14.04 4.27
CA LEU A 71 1.32 14.48 5.66
C LEU A 71 1.50 13.34 6.67
N VAL A 72 1.28 12.12 6.23
CA VAL A 72 1.39 10.94 7.10
C VAL A 72 2.28 9.92 6.42
N ALA A 73 3.37 9.56 7.08
CA ALA A 73 4.22 8.48 6.58
C ALA A 73 3.51 7.14 6.78
N VAL A 74 3.40 6.35 5.72
CA VAL A 74 2.81 5.02 5.80
C VAL A 74 3.90 4.03 6.17
N LYS A 75 3.78 3.43 7.34
CA LYS A 75 4.75 2.49 7.90
C LYS A 75 4.25 1.05 7.91
N SER A 76 2.94 0.87 7.78
CA SER A 76 2.32 -0.44 7.75
C SER A 76 1.12 -0.39 6.83
N LEU A 77 0.99 -1.41 5.99
CA LEU A 77 -0.11 -1.52 5.03
C LEU A 77 -0.49 -2.99 4.91
N ILE A 78 -1.73 -3.29 5.25
CA ILE A 78 -2.23 -4.65 5.20
C ILE A 78 -3.69 -4.64 4.71
N PHE A 79 -4.07 -5.68 3.97
CA PHE A 79 -5.47 -5.94 3.65
C PHE A 79 -5.95 -7.06 4.56
N PRO A 80 -6.65 -6.76 5.68
CA PRO A 80 -6.99 -7.76 6.68
C PRO A 80 -7.78 -8.96 6.14
N ASN A 81 -8.56 -8.75 5.09
CA ASN A 81 -9.35 -9.79 4.44
C ASN A 81 -8.82 -10.13 3.05
N GLY A 82 -7.60 -9.69 2.75
CA GLY A 82 -7.05 -9.83 1.42
C GLY A 82 -7.64 -8.86 0.41
N ALA A 83 -7.12 -8.88 -0.81
CA ALA A 83 -7.60 -8.06 -1.91
C ALA A 83 -7.45 -8.84 -3.21
N ASN A 84 -8.39 -8.61 -4.14
CA ASN A 84 -8.44 -9.37 -5.37
C ASN A 84 -7.36 -8.92 -6.39
N GLU A 85 -7.33 -9.60 -7.53
CA GLU A 85 -6.34 -9.35 -8.57
C GLU A 85 -6.45 -7.98 -9.24
N ASP A 86 -7.61 -7.33 -9.12
CA ASP A 86 -7.82 -6.01 -9.70
C ASP A 86 -7.30 -4.88 -8.81
N THR A 87 -6.79 -5.21 -7.63
CA THR A 87 -6.27 -4.21 -6.70
C THR A 87 -4.92 -3.69 -7.17
N ILE A 88 -4.80 -2.36 -7.19
CA ILE A 88 -3.57 -1.69 -7.62
C ILE A 88 -3.13 -0.74 -6.51
N ILE A 89 -1.87 -0.80 -6.15
CA ILE A 89 -1.28 0.14 -5.20
C ILE A 89 -0.18 0.92 -5.89
N ASP A 90 -0.33 2.24 -5.92
CA ASP A 90 0.71 3.16 -6.38
C ASP A 90 1.30 3.84 -5.14
N PHE A 91 2.60 4.00 -5.09
CA PHE A 91 3.22 4.61 -3.92
C PHE A 91 4.47 5.40 -4.29
N VAL A 92 4.82 6.33 -3.40
CA VAL A 92 6.04 7.11 -3.48
C VAL A 92 6.82 6.89 -2.19
N TYR A 93 8.10 6.63 -2.32
CA TYR A 93 8.97 6.38 -1.17
C TYR A 93 10.28 7.17 -1.25
#